data_1870024876d61735f1719304ffad418f
#
_entry.id   1870024876d61735f1719304ffad418f
#
_cell.length_a   1.000
_cell.length_b   1.000
_cell.length_c   1.000
_cell.angle_alpha   90.00
_cell.angle_beta   90.00
_cell.angle_gamma   90.00
#
_symmetry.space_group_name_H-M   'P 1'
#
loop_
_entity.id
_entity.type
_entity.pdbx_description
1 polymer ?
#
loop_
_entity_poly.entity_id
_entity_poly.type
_entity_poly.pdbx_seq_one_letter_code
_entity_poly.pdbx_strand_id
1 'polypeptide(L)'
;RHDPRALAYRDDVADGFIILVDEMGPRLVADGVGYTNEAIVDPSGNWLFVNETMARRTSRYRITGKGLGPRETFIEYDAGTFPDGLAFDEEGAFWMTSVVSNRVIRVTTDRQKHVVIEENDPEHLAEVEKAFQAGQMGREHLDNIQTEIMQSISSIAFGGPGRRTAYLGNLLDTKLYTFDSPIAGYAPSHWGIRL
;
A
#
# COMPACT_ATOMS: atom_id res chain seq x y z
N ARG A 1 11.37 2.46 -12.90
CA ARG A 1 12.47 2.59 -13.88
C ARG A 1 12.04 2.27 -15.31
N HIS A 2 10.99 1.49 -15.49
CA HIS A 2 10.43 1.21 -16.80
C HIS A 2 9.75 2.44 -17.41
N ASP A 3 9.94 2.63 -18.72
CA ASP A 3 9.24 3.63 -19.50
C ASP A 3 8.79 2.96 -20.83
N PRO A 4 7.47 2.88 -21.12
CA PRO A 4 6.37 3.36 -20.30
C PRO A 4 6.21 2.54 -19.00
N ARG A 5 5.66 3.21 -17.97
CA ARG A 5 5.46 2.65 -16.62
C ARG A 5 4.70 1.32 -16.59
N ALA A 6 3.76 1.13 -17.51
CA ALA A 6 2.95 -0.10 -17.60
C ALA A 6 3.79 -1.36 -17.86
N LEU A 7 5.01 -1.26 -18.38
CA LEU A 7 5.92 -2.40 -18.54
C LEU A 7 6.31 -3.04 -17.19
N ALA A 8 6.14 -2.30 -16.09
CA ALA A 8 6.38 -2.80 -14.73
C ALA A 8 5.13 -3.38 -14.04
N TYR A 9 3.96 -3.48 -14.73
CA TYR A 9 2.75 -4.09 -14.17
C TYR A 9 2.79 -5.62 -14.26
N ARG A 10 3.83 -6.19 -13.68
CA ARG A 10 4.17 -7.61 -13.73
C ARG A 10 4.80 -8.05 -12.41
N ASP A 11 4.60 -9.30 -12.03
CA ASP A 11 5.17 -9.90 -10.82
C ASP A 11 6.67 -10.24 -10.95
N ASP A 12 7.14 -10.45 -12.17
CA ASP A 12 8.53 -10.75 -12.48
C ASP A 12 9.42 -9.50 -12.67
N VAL A 13 8.85 -8.29 -12.53
CA VAL A 13 9.58 -7.02 -12.62
C VAL A 13 9.79 -6.42 -11.24
N ALA A 14 11.05 -6.35 -10.83
CA ALA A 14 11.47 -5.80 -9.54
C ALA A 14 12.52 -4.71 -9.72
N ASP A 15 12.13 -3.62 -10.37
CA ASP A 15 13.00 -2.49 -10.71
C ASP A 15 12.79 -1.25 -9.80
N GLY A 16 11.93 -1.37 -8.81
CA GLY A 16 11.70 -0.35 -7.80
C GLY A 16 12.86 -0.24 -6.81
N PHE A 17 12.91 0.89 -6.10
CA PHE A 17 14.00 1.19 -5.17
C PHE A 17 13.54 2.14 -4.06
N ILE A 18 14.36 2.25 -3.01
CA ILE A 18 14.15 3.17 -1.87
C ILE A 18 15.37 4.07 -1.74
N ILE A 19 15.12 5.38 -1.63
CA ILE A 19 16.14 6.39 -1.41
C ILE A 19 15.95 6.97 -0.01
N LEU A 20 17.03 7.00 0.78
CA LEU A 20 17.10 7.74 2.03
C LEU A 20 17.72 9.11 1.76
N VAL A 21 17.09 10.14 2.28
CA VAL A 21 17.59 11.52 2.25
C VAL A 21 17.82 11.97 3.69
N ASP A 22 19.05 12.29 4.02
CA ASP A 22 19.46 12.84 5.31
C ASP A 22 20.59 13.86 5.13
N GLU A 23 21.29 14.22 6.21
CA GLU A 23 22.39 15.19 6.19
C GLU A 23 23.55 14.80 5.25
N MET A 24 23.70 13.51 4.94
CA MET A 24 24.68 13.01 3.97
C MET A 24 24.18 13.09 2.51
N GLY A 25 22.95 13.56 2.29
CA GLY A 25 22.32 13.63 0.99
C GLY A 25 21.57 12.35 0.57
N PRO A 26 21.04 12.33 -0.65
CA PRO A 26 20.26 11.19 -1.15
C PRO A 26 21.15 10.00 -1.46
N ARG A 27 20.75 8.82 -0.98
CA ARG A 27 21.42 7.55 -1.30
C ARG A 27 20.45 6.39 -1.44
N LEU A 28 20.75 5.47 -2.33
CA LEU A 28 20.02 4.24 -2.51
C LEU A 28 20.22 3.33 -1.29
N VAL A 29 19.13 2.92 -0.63
CA VAL A 29 19.18 2.05 0.56
C VAL A 29 18.50 0.70 0.36
N ALA A 30 17.68 0.56 -0.66
CA ALA A 30 17.15 -0.73 -1.11
C ALA A 30 16.85 -0.68 -2.61
N ASP A 31 17.01 -1.81 -3.28
CA ASP A 31 16.77 -2.02 -4.70
C ASP A 31 16.05 -3.36 -4.92
N GLY A 32 15.60 -3.62 -6.14
CA GLY A 32 14.91 -4.86 -6.46
C GLY A 32 13.53 -4.98 -5.82
N VAL A 33 12.80 -3.87 -5.72
CA VAL A 33 11.44 -3.80 -5.14
C VAL A 33 10.40 -3.95 -6.24
N GLY A 34 9.42 -4.81 -6.05
CA GLY A 34 8.41 -5.17 -7.05
C GLY A 34 7.31 -4.13 -7.18
N TYR A 35 7.58 -3.01 -7.86
CA TYR A 35 6.71 -1.85 -7.98
C TYR A 35 6.49 -1.17 -6.62
N THR A 36 7.50 -0.44 -6.16
CA THR A 36 7.50 0.28 -4.87
C THR A 36 6.34 1.27 -4.81
N ASN A 37 5.51 1.14 -3.80
CA ASN A 37 4.40 2.04 -3.52
C ASN A 37 4.58 2.69 -2.13
N GLU A 38 3.56 2.64 -1.26
CA GLU A 38 3.64 3.26 0.06
C GLU A 38 4.77 2.66 0.90
N ALA A 39 5.51 3.54 1.57
CA ALA A 39 6.59 3.18 2.47
C ALA A 39 6.44 3.95 3.79
N ILE A 40 6.30 3.24 4.92
CA ILE A 40 6.05 3.86 6.21
C ILE A 40 6.85 3.18 7.32
N VAL A 41 7.38 3.98 8.25
CA VAL A 41 8.05 3.48 9.44
C VAL A 41 7.01 2.98 10.45
N ASP A 42 7.22 1.80 11.00
CA ASP A 42 6.34 1.19 11.98
C ASP A 42 6.31 1.98 13.32
N PRO A 43 5.28 1.78 14.17
CA PRO A 43 5.18 2.47 15.45
C PRO A 43 6.40 2.31 16.39
N SER A 44 7.15 1.25 16.26
CA SER A 44 8.36 1.02 17.06
C SER A 44 9.59 1.83 16.59
N GLY A 45 9.52 2.40 15.37
CA GLY A 45 10.65 3.07 14.73
C GLY A 45 11.76 2.13 14.23
N ASN A 46 11.53 0.83 14.28
CA ASN A 46 12.56 -0.18 13.99
C ASN A 46 12.49 -0.77 12.58
N TRP A 47 11.34 -0.62 11.92
CA TRP A 47 11.08 -1.22 10.63
C TRP A 47 10.48 -0.23 9.64
N LEU A 48 10.94 -0.27 8.42
CA LEU A 48 10.27 0.34 7.28
C LEU A 48 9.43 -0.73 6.59
N PHE A 49 8.13 -0.53 6.55
CA PHE A 49 7.20 -1.36 5.77
C PHE A 49 7.00 -0.74 4.40
N VAL A 50 6.90 -1.58 3.39
CA VAL A 50 6.79 -1.17 1.98
C VAL A 50 5.78 -2.05 1.26
N ASN A 51 4.78 -1.43 0.65
CA ASN A 51 3.90 -2.12 -0.27
C ASN A 51 4.59 -2.28 -1.64
N GLU A 52 4.63 -3.51 -2.12
CA GLU A 52 5.10 -3.88 -3.45
C GLU A 52 3.88 -4.30 -4.29
N THR A 53 3.30 -3.33 -5.01
CA THR A 53 1.98 -3.49 -5.66
C THR A 53 1.93 -4.68 -6.60
N MET A 54 2.89 -4.78 -7.52
CA MET A 54 2.88 -5.84 -8.53
C MET A 54 3.48 -7.15 -8.03
N ALA A 55 4.32 -7.10 -7.00
CA ALA A 55 4.75 -8.31 -6.30
C ALA A 55 3.72 -8.83 -5.29
N ARG A 56 2.59 -8.14 -5.13
CA ARG A 56 1.46 -8.52 -4.25
C ARG A 56 1.89 -8.90 -2.84
N ARG A 57 2.73 -8.06 -2.24
CA ARG A 57 3.19 -8.29 -0.87
C ARG A 57 3.44 -6.98 -0.15
N THR A 58 3.45 -7.04 1.17
CA THR A 58 4.09 -6.02 2.00
C THR A 58 5.40 -6.59 2.55
N SER A 59 6.48 -5.93 2.22
CA SER A 59 7.81 -6.23 2.74
C SER A 59 8.17 -5.29 3.88
N ARG A 60 9.17 -5.69 4.67
CA ARG A 60 9.76 -4.81 5.69
C ARG A 60 11.27 -4.88 5.66
N TYR A 61 11.87 -3.81 6.13
CA TYR A 61 13.32 -3.67 6.24
C TYR A 61 13.68 -3.21 7.65
N ARG A 62 14.63 -3.85 8.29
CA ARG A 62 15.14 -3.38 9.57
C ARG A 62 15.83 -2.04 9.37
N ILE A 63 15.45 -1.02 10.13
CA ILE A 63 16.12 0.28 10.13
C ILE A 63 17.41 0.15 10.95
N THR A 64 18.52 0.59 10.39
CA THR A 64 19.85 0.55 11.00
C THR A 64 20.48 1.94 10.94
N GLY A 65 21.52 2.19 11.74
CA GLY A 65 22.28 3.43 11.68
C GLY A 65 23.00 3.69 10.34
N LYS A 66 22.96 2.72 9.40
CA LYS A 66 23.61 2.82 8.08
C LYS A 66 22.61 2.78 6.92
N GLY A 67 21.33 2.68 7.19
CA GLY A 67 20.26 2.54 6.21
C GLY A 67 19.32 1.39 6.53
N LEU A 68 19.06 0.52 5.56
CA LEU A 68 18.14 -0.60 5.69
C LEU A 68 18.89 -1.94 5.70
N GLY A 69 18.39 -2.87 6.49
CA GLY A 69 18.78 -4.27 6.45
C GLY A 69 18.22 -5.02 5.24
N PRO A 70 18.40 -6.34 5.17
CA PRO A 70 17.82 -7.16 4.11
C PRO A 70 16.30 -7.06 4.07
N ARG A 71 15.71 -7.22 2.88
CA ARG A 71 14.26 -7.33 2.72
C ARG A 71 13.73 -8.60 3.35
N GLU A 72 12.68 -8.46 4.13
CA GLU A 72 11.87 -9.56 4.64
C GLU A 72 10.45 -9.42 4.09
N THR A 73 9.89 -10.46 3.46
CA THR A 73 8.46 -10.50 3.16
C THR A 73 7.69 -10.61 4.47
N PHE A 74 6.89 -9.59 4.79
CA PHE A 74 6.04 -9.63 5.97
C PHE A 74 4.77 -10.40 5.71
N ILE A 75 4.10 -10.14 4.58
CA ILE A 75 2.89 -10.84 4.15
C ILE A 75 2.77 -10.84 2.63
N GLU A 76 2.19 -11.90 2.09
CA GLU A 76 1.79 -12.01 0.69
C GLU A 76 0.27 -11.93 0.57
N TYR A 77 -0.20 -11.44 -0.57
CA TYR A 77 -1.61 -11.28 -0.85
C TYR A 77 -2.07 -12.19 -1.98
N ASP A 78 -3.32 -12.59 -1.89
CA ASP A 78 -3.96 -13.48 -2.84
C ASP A 78 -4.31 -12.73 -4.16
N ALA A 79 -4.75 -13.47 -5.16
CA ALA A 79 -5.20 -12.98 -6.45
C ALA A 79 -6.19 -11.81 -6.31
N GLY A 80 -6.07 -10.82 -7.20
CA GLY A 80 -6.90 -9.62 -7.20
C GLY A 80 -6.53 -8.58 -6.15
N THR A 81 -5.50 -8.81 -5.32
CA THR A 81 -5.05 -7.83 -4.31
C THR A 81 -3.76 -7.15 -4.77
N PHE A 82 -3.84 -5.86 -4.99
CA PHE A 82 -2.73 -5.00 -5.44
C PHE A 82 -2.48 -3.93 -4.38
N PRO A 83 -1.58 -4.16 -3.40
CA PRO A 83 -1.37 -3.26 -2.27
C PRO A 83 -0.85 -1.90 -2.72
N ASP A 84 -1.47 -0.83 -2.18
CA ASP A 84 -1.14 0.57 -2.50
C ASP A 84 -0.86 1.36 -1.21
N GLY A 85 -1.84 2.06 -0.64
CA GLY A 85 -1.69 2.84 0.59
C GLY A 85 -1.51 1.99 1.85
N LEU A 86 -0.87 2.56 2.88
CA LEU A 86 -0.58 1.88 4.13
C LEU A 86 -0.63 2.86 5.32
N ALA A 87 -1.27 2.47 6.41
CA ALA A 87 -1.25 3.21 7.67
C ALA A 87 -1.27 2.26 8.87
N PHE A 88 -0.59 2.62 9.98
CA PHE A 88 -0.61 1.84 11.21
C PHE A 88 -1.73 2.27 12.15
N ASP A 89 -2.21 1.34 12.97
CA ASP A 89 -3.08 1.59 14.12
C ASP A 89 -2.32 1.50 15.46
N GLU A 90 -3.00 1.85 16.56
CA GLU A 90 -2.41 1.86 17.90
C GLU A 90 -2.13 0.44 18.46
N GLU A 91 -2.68 -0.60 17.85
CA GLU A 91 -2.36 -2.00 18.20
C GLU A 91 -1.14 -2.53 17.44
N GLY A 92 -0.53 -1.68 16.58
CA GLY A 92 0.63 -2.04 15.77
C GLY A 92 0.29 -2.84 14.51
N ALA A 93 -0.98 -3.06 14.22
CA ALA A 93 -1.42 -3.59 12.95
C ALA A 93 -1.36 -2.50 11.87
N PHE A 94 -1.20 -2.88 10.63
CA PHE A 94 -1.34 -1.92 9.54
C PHE A 94 -2.60 -2.18 8.71
N TRP A 95 -3.10 -1.12 8.13
CA TRP A 95 -4.23 -1.11 7.21
C TRP A 95 -3.69 -0.79 5.82
N MET A 96 -4.10 -1.57 4.85
CA MET A 96 -3.63 -1.48 3.47
C MET A 96 -4.84 -1.34 2.53
N THR A 97 -4.73 -0.44 1.56
CA THR A 97 -5.69 -0.35 0.46
C THR A 97 -5.21 -1.17 -0.73
N SER A 98 -6.14 -1.78 -1.42
CA SER A 98 -5.88 -2.46 -2.69
C SER A 98 -6.62 -1.75 -3.82
N VAL A 99 -5.88 -1.28 -4.80
CA VAL A 99 -6.45 -0.78 -6.06
C VAL A 99 -7.12 -1.94 -6.83
N VAL A 100 -7.98 -1.62 -7.77
CA VAL A 100 -8.80 -2.57 -8.55
C VAL A 100 -9.88 -3.24 -7.72
N SER A 101 -9.51 -3.94 -6.65
CA SER A 101 -10.47 -4.67 -5.81
C SER A 101 -11.18 -3.82 -4.76
N ASN A 102 -10.80 -2.54 -4.62
CA ASN A 102 -11.34 -1.64 -3.60
C ASN A 102 -11.43 -2.30 -2.22
N ARG A 103 -10.34 -2.96 -1.79
CA ARG A 103 -10.24 -3.60 -0.47
C ARG A 103 -9.51 -2.71 0.50
N VAL A 104 -10.01 -2.66 1.73
CA VAL A 104 -9.23 -2.25 2.90
C VAL A 104 -8.97 -3.51 3.71
N ILE A 105 -7.71 -3.86 3.88
CA ILE A 105 -7.28 -5.04 4.62
C ILE A 105 -6.48 -4.59 5.84
N ARG A 106 -6.90 -5.00 7.03
CA ARG A 106 -6.13 -4.87 8.26
C ARG A 106 -5.28 -6.10 8.45
N VAL A 107 -3.97 -5.92 8.61
CA VAL A 107 -3.00 -7.00 8.84
C VAL A 107 -2.43 -6.85 10.25
N THR A 108 -2.65 -7.85 11.07
CA THR A 108 -2.20 -7.86 12.48
C THR A 108 -0.71 -8.16 12.60
N THR A 109 -0.15 -7.92 13.79
CA THR A 109 1.27 -8.18 14.08
C THR A 109 1.65 -9.66 13.95
N ASP A 110 0.71 -10.57 14.13
CA ASP A 110 0.82 -12.01 13.90
C ASP A 110 0.44 -12.44 12.47
N ARG A 111 0.32 -11.44 11.55
CA ARG A 111 0.13 -11.62 10.11
C ARG A 111 -1.25 -12.17 9.71
N GLN A 112 -2.28 -11.99 10.54
CA GLN A 112 -3.66 -12.32 10.13
C GLN A 112 -4.22 -11.20 9.25
N LYS A 113 -4.85 -11.58 8.12
CA LYS A 113 -5.50 -10.67 7.19
C LYS A 113 -7.00 -10.59 7.51
N HIS A 114 -7.52 -9.39 7.69
CA HIS A 114 -8.93 -9.12 7.89
C HIS A 114 -9.41 -8.12 6.84
N VAL A 115 -10.26 -8.56 5.92
CA VAL A 115 -10.92 -7.65 4.97
C VAL A 115 -11.95 -6.84 5.75
N VAL A 116 -11.75 -5.52 5.81
CA VAL A 116 -12.63 -4.60 6.56
C VAL A 116 -13.70 -4.02 5.66
N ILE A 117 -13.32 -3.66 4.45
CA ILE A 117 -14.20 -3.12 3.41
C ILE A 117 -13.80 -3.76 2.09
N GLU A 118 -14.78 -4.07 1.27
CA GLU A 118 -14.58 -4.52 -0.10
C GLU A 118 -15.77 -4.09 -0.96
N GLU A 119 -15.48 -3.49 -2.09
CA GLU A 119 -16.44 -3.24 -3.15
C GLU A 119 -15.74 -3.46 -4.48
N ASN A 120 -15.88 -4.64 -5.05
CA ASN A 120 -15.26 -4.96 -6.33
C ASN A 120 -16.32 -5.34 -7.39
N ASP A 121 -15.92 -5.22 -8.65
CA ASP A 121 -16.57 -5.84 -9.78
C ASP A 121 -15.88 -7.19 -10.05
N PRO A 122 -16.53 -8.32 -9.78
CA PRO A 122 -15.90 -9.65 -9.91
C PRO A 122 -15.49 -9.97 -11.35
N GLU A 123 -16.22 -9.49 -12.35
CA GLU A 123 -15.92 -9.76 -13.77
C GLU A 123 -14.66 -8.95 -14.18
N HIS A 124 -14.63 -7.68 -13.85
CA HIS A 124 -13.45 -6.84 -14.09
C HIS A 124 -12.22 -7.36 -13.33
N LEU A 125 -12.39 -7.75 -12.07
CA LEU A 125 -11.30 -8.30 -11.26
C LEU A 125 -10.70 -9.58 -11.87
N ALA A 126 -11.55 -10.47 -12.40
CA ALA A 126 -11.12 -11.67 -13.10
C ALA A 126 -10.39 -11.36 -14.41
N GLU A 127 -10.83 -10.33 -15.15
CA GLU A 127 -10.16 -9.86 -16.36
C GLU A 127 -8.78 -9.29 -16.05
N VAL A 128 -8.68 -8.43 -15.03
CA VAL A 128 -7.40 -7.87 -14.56
C VAL A 128 -6.45 -8.98 -14.13
N GLU A 129 -6.93 -9.96 -13.38
CA GLU A 129 -6.12 -11.09 -12.92
C GLU A 129 -5.57 -11.90 -14.09
N LYS A 130 -6.40 -12.18 -15.10
CA LYS A 130 -5.98 -12.86 -16.33
C LYS A 130 -4.92 -12.06 -17.09
N ALA A 131 -5.13 -10.75 -17.25
CA ALA A 131 -4.18 -9.88 -17.93
C ALA A 131 -2.85 -9.80 -17.16
N PHE A 132 -2.91 -9.72 -15.83
CA PHE A 132 -1.73 -9.71 -14.98
C PHE A 132 -0.90 -10.99 -15.10
N GLN A 133 -1.54 -12.16 -15.00
CA GLN A 133 -0.87 -13.45 -15.14
C GLN A 133 -0.27 -13.66 -16.54
N ALA A 134 -0.87 -13.06 -17.57
CA ALA A 134 -0.36 -13.07 -18.92
C ALA A 134 0.76 -12.04 -19.17
N GLY A 135 1.10 -11.18 -18.19
CA GLY A 135 2.03 -10.07 -18.35
C GLY A 135 1.52 -8.98 -19.32
N GLN A 136 0.20 -8.86 -19.44
CA GLN A 136 -0.50 -7.94 -20.36
C GLN A 136 -1.31 -6.87 -19.61
N MET A 137 -1.13 -6.74 -18.31
CA MET A 137 -1.82 -5.70 -17.54
C MET A 137 -1.36 -4.31 -18.00
N GLY A 138 -2.33 -3.45 -18.34
CA GLY A 138 -2.13 -2.09 -18.78
C GLY A 138 -2.87 -1.08 -17.91
N ARG A 139 -2.78 0.19 -18.25
CA ARG A 139 -3.42 1.28 -17.53
C ARG A 139 -4.95 1.16 -17.52
N GLU A 140 -5.52 0.68 -18.61
CA GLU A 140 -6.96 0.44 -18.76
C GLU A 140 -7.53 -0.48 -17.68
N HIS A 141 -6.74 -1.43 -17.18
CA HIS A 141 -7.13 -2.35 -16.11
C HIS A 141 -7.24 -1.65 -14.74
N LEU A 142 -6.56 -0.52 -14.56
CA LEU A 142 -6.61 0.31 -13.36
C LEU A 142 -7.71 1.39 -13.45
N ASP A 143 -8.04 1.83 -14.66
CA ASP A 143 -8.89 3.00 -14.88
C ASP A 143 -10.36 2.64 -15.18
N ASN A 144 -10.69 1.39 -15.50
CA ASN A 144 -12.03 0.95 -15.92
C ASN A 144 -12.81 0.21 -14.82
N ILE A 145 -12.64 0.61 -13.57
CA ILE A 145 -13.37 0.00 -12.45
C ILE A 145 -14.85 0.40 -12.51
N GLN A 146 -15.74 -0.60 -12.42
CA GLN A 146 -17.19 -0.45 -12.48
C GLN A 146 -17.81 -0.73 -11.09
N THR A 147 -17.55 0.14 -10.13
CA THR A 147 -18.10 0.06 -8.77
C THR A 147 -19.02 1.25 -8.50
N GLU A 148 -19.99 1.09 -7.58
CA GLU A 148 -21.01 2.11 -7.32
C GLU A 148 -20.48 3.26 -6.45
N ILE A 149 -19.66 2.94 -5.43
CA ILE A 149 -19.23 3.91 -4.43
C ILE A 149 -17.74 4.20 -4.57
N MET A 150 -16.87 3.20 -4.35
CA MET A 150 -15.42 3.40 -4.30
C MET A 150 -14.79 3.30 -5.68
N GLN A 151 -13.95 4.25 -6.05
CA GLN A 151 -13.37 4.37 -7.39
C GLN A 151 -11.83 4.21 -7.33
N SER A 152 -11.37 2.96 -7.21
CA SER A 152 -9.94 2.60 -7.11
C SER A 152 -9.26 3.25 -5.90
N ILE A 153 -9.60 2.80 -4.69
CA ILE A 153 -8.99 3.32 -3.46
C ILE A 153 -7.50 3.02 -3.44
N SER A 154 -6.71 4.05 -3.17
CA SER A 154 -5.24 4.01 -3.31
C SER A 154 -4.49 4.45 -2.06
N SER A 155 -5.13 5.13 -1.13
CA SER A 155 -4.48 5.60 0.08
C SER A 155 -5.40 5.51 1.30
N ILE A 156 -4.79 5.40 2.48
CA ILE A 156 -5.50 5.41 3.76
C ILE A 156 -4.75 6.27 4.76
N ALA A 157 -5.48 7.07 5.52
CA ALA A 157 -4.96 7.82 6.65
C ALA A 157 -5.97 7.84 7.78
N PHE A 158 -5.50 7.94 9.02
CA PHE A 158 -6.35 8.09 10.19
C PHE A 158 -6.33 9.52 10.68
N GLY A 159 -7.51 10.04 11.04
CA GLY A 159 -7.69 11.39 11.55
C GLY A 159 -8.96 11.52 12.37
N GLY A 160 -9.46 12.76 12.48
CA GLY A 160 -10.64 13.07 13.27
C GLY A 160 -10.44 12.93 14.78
N PRO A 161 -11.52 13.02 15.56
CA PRO A 161 -11.46 12.86 17.02
C PRO A 161 -10.88 11.50 17.42
N GLY A 162 -9.79 11.52 18.21
CA GLY A 162 -9.11 10.31 18.65
C GLY A 162 -8.49 9.47 17.54
N ARG A 163 -8.32 10.01 16.34
CA ARG A 163 -7.82 9.30 15.14
C ARG A 163 -8.64 8.05 14.78
N ARG A 164 -9.95 8.12 14.98
CA ARG A 164 -10.89 7.00 14.73
C ARG A 164 -11.65 7.14 13.42
N THR A 165 -11.39 8.17 12.64
CA THR A 165 -11.92 8.29 11.28
C THR A 165 -10.83 7.88 10.29
N ALA A 166 -11.08 6.83 9.53
CA ALA A 166 -10.25 6.45 8.40
C ALA A 166 -10.69 7.24 7.15
N TYR A 167 -9.73 7.80 6.44
CA TYR A 167 -9.91 8.54 5.20
C TYR A 167 -9.28 7.73 4.07
N LEU A 168 -10.04 7.47 3.03
CA LEU A 168 -9.59 6.75 1.84
C LEU A 168 -9.49 7.72 0.67
N GLY A 169 -8.30 7.86 0.10
CA GLY A 169 -8.11 8.49 -1.19
C GLY A 169 -8.31 7.49 -2.31
N ASN A 170 -8.59 7.97 -3.50
CA ASN A 170 -8.85 7.14 -4.67
C ASN A 170 -8.22 7.74 -5.94
N LEU A 171 -8.14 6.96 -7.01
CA LEU A 171 -7.53 7.38 -8.27
C LEU A 171 -8.52 7.96 -9.27
N LEU A 172 -9.81 7.60 -9.19
CA LEU A 172 -10.78 7.82 -10.25
C LEU A 172 -11.97 8.70 -9.81
N ASP A 173 -11.98 9.23 -8.58
CA ASP A 173 -13.01 10.14 -8.09
C ASP A 173 -12.39 11.37 -7.45
N THR A 174 -13.20 12.42 -7.28
CA THR A 174 -12.84 13.69 -6.63
C THR A 174 -13.24 13.76 -5.16
N LYS A 175 -13.76 12.67 -4.60
CA LYS A 175 -14.21 12.54 -3.21
C LYS A 175 -13.18 11.82 -2.35
N LEU A 176 -13.21 12.09 -1.06
CA LEU A 176 -12.60 11.23 -0.06
C LEU A 176 -13.70 10.39 0.59
N TYR A 177 -13.49 9.09 0.70
CA TYR A 177 -14.36 8.20 1.45
C TYR A 177 -13.90 8.14 2.90
N THR A 178 -14.84 7.97 3.81
CA THR A 178 -14.52 7.87 5.24
C THR A 178 -15.34 6.78 5.91
N PHE A 179 -14.77 6.18 6.93
CA PHE A 179 -15.50 5.29 7.84
C PHE A 179 -14.96 5.41 9.26
N ASP A 180 -15.78 5.05 10.23
CA ASP A 180 -15.37 5.02 11.64
C ASP A 180 -14.61 3.73 11.94
N SER A 181 -13.38 3.88 12.40
CA SER A 181 -12.54 2.76 12.80
C SER A 181 -12.75 2.42 14.28
N PRO A 182 -12.96 1.13 14.62
CA PRO A 182 -13.03 0.70 16.02
C PRO A 182 -11.69 0.85 16.75
N ILE A 183 -10.59 0.96 16.01
CA ILE A 183 -9.23 1.09 16.54
C ILE A 183 -8.67 2.43 16.07
N ALA A 184 -8.06 3.18 16.99
CA ALA A 184 -7.44 4.45 16.65
C ALA A 184 -6.22 4.24 15.74
N GLY A 185 -6.05 5.09 14.74
CA GLY A 185 -4.83 5.12 13.95
C GLY A 185 -3.62 5.56 14.78
N TYR A 186 -2.46 5.02 14.48
CA TYR A 186 -1.21 5.48 15.06
C TYR A 186 -0.91 6.90 14.61
N ALA A 187 -0.51 7.77 15.54
CA ALA A 187 -0.14 9.15 15.22
C ALA A 187 1.17 9.18 14.44
N PRO A 188 1.19 9.64 13.18
CA PRO A 188 2.45 9.77 12.45
C PRO A 188 3.37 10.79 13.11
N SER A 189 4.66 10.70 12.85
CA SER A 189 5.70 11.54 13.49
C SER A 189 5.45 13.06 13.34
N HIS A 190 4.77 13.46 12.28
CA HIS A 190 4.42 14.87 12.01
C HIS A 190 3.09 15.31 12.63
N TRP A 191 2.35 14.44 13.34
CA TRP A 191 1.03 14.76 13.89
C TRP A 191 1.03 15.96 14.84
N GLY A 192 2.11 16.16 15.58
CA GLY A 192 2.27 17.24 16.56
C GLY A 192 2.85 18.54 15.98
N ILE A 193 3.20 18.58 14.69
CA ILE A 193 3.75 19.77 14.06
C ILE A 193 2.64 20.82 13.93
N ARG A 194 2.84 21.97 14.57
CA ARG A 194 1.96 23.13 14.39
C ARG A 194 2.57 24.01 13.30
N LEU A 195 1.78 24.28 12.27
CA LEU A 195 2.09 25.23 11.20
C LEU A 195 1.84 26.66 11.67
#